data_cb1d6832dea95011f91eb935772a846a
#
_entry.id   cb1d6832dea95011f91eb935772a846a
#
_cell.length_a   1.000
_cell.length_b   1.000
_cell.length_c   1.000
_cell.angle_alpha   90.00
_cell.angle_beta   90.00
_cell.angle_gamma   90.00
#
_symmetry.space_group_name_H-M   'P 1'
#
loop_
_entity.id
_entity.type
_entity.pdbx_description
1 polymer ?
#
loop_
_entity_poly.entity_id
_entity_poly.type
_entity_poly.pdbx_seq_one_letter_code
_entity_poly.pdbx_strand_id
1 'polypeptide(L)'
;VLGGALVAVAMLAGCGPGQRDPVATTAATGTTTTTAIASPTATSTQDCGKVYIDYKPPLAEQHIRCTLQPAAGLTLAVSSDPSWSFELQRAGTTVQRFTEITDKIGQSGVAPLLADLDGTGIPSLLVVNGRGGTGGEPMAVWKFNPEETEFVRAGEIFGFRHYYRSTEGLFGLYAHSGAGAGVVTLYRWDGDSLVAVVLLDVQTPDWTVQSTDKRVWLRNKNVMCTLNKDDYPAGSLAAWRAQLTAAGFDPATAAEHFCMQPWVGTLYR
;
A
#
# COMPACT_ATOMS: atom_id res chain seq x y z
N VAL A 1 -26.60 -37.38 15.54
CA VAL A 1 -26.43 -38.37 14.48
C VAL A 1 -25.25 -37.91 13.63
N LEU A 2 -24.23 -38.80 13.64
CA LEU A 2 -22.90 -38.70 13.02
C LEU A 2 -22.99 -38.67 11.46
N GLY A 3 -21.99 -38.06 10.85
CA GLY A 3 -21.70 -38.23 9.44
C GLY A 3 -20.39 -37.55 9.05
N GLY A 4 -19.25 -38.20 9.36
CA GLY A 4 -17.94 -37.82 8.87
C GLY A 4 -17.71 -38.37 7.46
N ALA A 5 -17.04 -37.61 6.60
CA ALA A 5 -16.48 -38.11 5.36
C ALA A 5 -14.99 -37.80 5.29
N LEU A 6 -14.21 -38.86 5.40
CA LEU A 6 -12.76 -38.89 5.11
C LEU A 6 -12.58 -38.93 3.60
N VAL A 7 -11.76 -38.06 3.07
CA VAL A 7 -11.21 -38.18 1.70
C VAL A 7 -9.72 -38.52 1.81
N ALA A 8 -9.39 -39.73 1.36
CA ALA A 8 -8.04 -40.24 1.23
C ALA A 8 -7.41 -39.76 -0.09
N VAL A 9 -6.22 -39.16 -0.02
CA VAL A 9 -5.42 -38.84 -1.20
C VAL A 9 -4.35 -39.92 -1.37
N ALA A 10 -4.40 -40.62 -2.49
CA ALA A 10 -3.43 -41.63 -2.88
C ALA A 10 -2.19 -40.96 -3.54
N MET A 11 -1.01 -41.28 -3.01
CA MET A 11 0.27 -40.98 -3.64
C MET A 11 0.61 -42.07 -4.68
N LEU A 12 0.97 -41.65 -5.88
CA LEU A 12 1.60 -42.49 -6.88
C LEU A 12 3.07 -42.08 -7.03
N ALA A 13 3.94 -42.96 -6.57
CA ALA A 13 5.38 -42.90 -6.83
C ALA A 13 5.68 -43.61 -8.17
N GLY A 14 6.36 -42.94 -9.09
CA GLY A 14 6.87 -43.49 -10.30
C GLY A 14 8.38 -43.27 -10.41
N CYS A 15 9.17 -44.28 -10.06
CA CYS A 15 10.62 -44.36 -10.38
C CYS A 15 10.81 -45.08 -11.72
N GLY A 16 11.55 -44.43 -12.66
CA GLY A 16 12.10 -45.08 -13.85
C GLY A 16 13.61 -44.82 -13.94
N PRO A 17 14.45 -45.84 -14.12
CA PRO A 17 15.90 -45.65 -14.26
C PRO A 17 16.29 -45.38 -15.71
N GLY A 18 16.86 -44.22 -15.98
CA GLY A 18 17.46 -43.85 -17.26
C GLY A 18 18.94 -44.22 -17.31
N GLN A 19 19.23 -45.03 -18.32
CA GLN A 19 20.54 -45.55 -18.72
C GLN A 19 21.47 -44.39 -19.14
N ARG A 20 22.75 -44.46 -18.68
CA ARG A 20 23.80 -43.52 -19.10
C ARG A 20 24.69 -44.20 -20.14
N ASP A 21 24.78 -43.61 -21.32
CA ASP A 21 25.82 -43.92 -22.29
C ASP A 21 27.07 -43.04 -22.08
N PRO A 22 28.27 -43.54 -22.21
CA PRO A 22 29.49 -42.78 -22.06
C PRO A 22 29.82 -41.96 -23.31
N VAL A 23 29.87 -40.64 -23.19
CA VAL A 23 30.35 -39.74 -24.25
C VAL A 23 31.86 -39.54 -24.15
N ALA A 24 32.53 -39.78 -25.25
CA ALA A 24 33.97 -39.63 -25.41
C ALA A 24 34.44 -38.18 -25.20
N THR A 25 35.51 -38.03 -24.41
CA THR A 25 36.16 -36.75 -24.14
C THR A 25 37.14 -36.42 -25.30
N THR A 26 36.79 -35.43 -26.12
CA THR A 26 37.73 -34.81 -27.06
C THR A 26 38.27 -33.53 -26.41
N ALA A 27 39.56 -33.52 -26.10
CA ALA A 27 40.26 -32.35 -25.56
C ALA A 27 40.47 -31.32 -26.69
N ALA A 28 39.74 -30.22 -26.65
CA ALA A 28 39.98 -29.04 -27.48
C ALA A 28 40.79 -28.01 -26.68
N THR A 29 41.99 -27.74 -27.13
CA THR A 29 42.87 -26.70 -26.61
C THR A 29 42.33 -25.35 -27.07
N GLY A 30 41.51 -24.72 -26.25
CA GLY A 30 40.93 -23.39 -26.51
C GLY A 30 41.78 -22.30 -25.87
N THR A 31 42.33 -21.44 -26.68
CA THR A 31 43.01 -20.20 -26.29
C THR A 31 42.02 -19.27 -25.57
N THR A 32 42.20 -19.09 -24.29
CA THR A 32 41.32 -18.20 -23.46
C THR A 32 41.63 -16.74 -23.75
N THR A 33 40.90 -16.12 -24.64
CA THR A 33 40.89 -14.64 -24.77
C THR A 33 40.09 -14.08 -23.61
N THR A 34 40.77 -13.54 -22.61
CA THR A 34 40.13 -12.84 -21.50
C THR A 34 39.56 -11.52 -22.02
N THR A 35 38.31 -11.54 -22.45
CA THR A 35 37.56 -10.31 -22.70
C THR A 35 37.30 -9.66 -21.34
N ALA A 36 37.96 -8.52 -21.06
CA ALA A 36 37.69 -7.70 -19.91
C ALA A 36 36.20 -7.29 -19.95
N ILE A 37 35.40 -7.85 -19.06
CA ILE A 37 34.03 -7.42 -18.85
C ILE A 37 34.13 -6.00 -18.30
N ALA A 38 33.78 -5.01 -19.12
CA ALA A 38 33.64 -3.63 -18.67
C ALA A 38 32.70 -3.62 -17.47
N SER A 39 33.20 -3.17 -16.33
CA SER A 39 32.35 -2.92 -15.15
C SER A 39 31.20 -2.03 -15.58
N PRO A 40 29.95 -2.36 -15.25
CA PRO A 40 28.83 -1.50 -15.59
C PRO A 40 29.07 -0.12 -14.96
N THR A 41 29.16 0.90 -15.80
CA THR A 41 29.23 2.30 -15.39
C THR A 41 28.04 2.53 -14.44
N ALA A 42 28.32 2.93 -13.21
CA ALA A 42 27.30 3.21 -12.22
C ALA A 42 26.42 4.34 -12.77
N THR A 43 25.30 3.98 -13.36
CA THR A 43 24.28 4.95 -13.81
C THR A 43 23.78 5.60 -12.53
N SER A 44 23.98 6.90 -12.37
CA SER A 44 23.47 7.66 -11.22
C SER A 44 21.95 7.47 -11.18
N THR A 45 21.48 6.74 -10.17
CA THR A 45 20.06 6.41 -10.06
C THR A 45 19.32 7.65 -9.59
N GLN A 46 18.31 8.07 -10.35
CA GLN A 46 17.50 9.24 -10.07
C GLN A 46 16.65 9.03 -8.81
N ASP A 47 16.42 10.10 -8.04
CA ASP A 47 15.45 10.11 -6.95
C ASP A 47 14.04 9.82 -7.49
N CYS A 48 13.30 8.88 -6.88
CA CYS A 48 11.96 8.51 -7.31
C CYS A 48 10.98 9.69 -7.31
N GLY A 49 11.15 10.67 -6.42
CA GLY A 49 10.35 11.89 -6.40
C GLY A 49 10.50 12.78 -7.64
N LYS A 50 11.53 12.54 -8.47
CA LYS A 50 11.80 13.26 -9.72
C LYS A 50 11.45 12.46 -10.97
N VAL A 51 10.95 11.23 -10.80
CA VAL A 51 10.58 10.34 -11.90
C VAL A 51 9.17 10.70 -12.37
N TYR A 52 9.03 10.91 -13.68
CA TYR A 52 7.74 11.01 -14.34
C TYR A 52 7.31 9.65 -14.86
N ILE A 53 6.08 9.26 -14.58
CA ILE A 53 5.45 8.05 -15.12
C ILE A 53 4.40 8.46 -16.15
N ASP A 54 4.53 7.96 -17.37
CA ASP A 54 3.51 8.18 -18.39
C ASP A 54 2.27 7.31 -18.12
N TYR A 55 1.09 7.87 -18.38
CA TYR A 55 -0.18 7.16 -18.21
C TYR A 55 -0.49 6.17 -19.36
N LYS A 56 0.18 6.27 -20.50
CA LYS A 56 -0.18 5.55 -21.73
C LYS A 56 0.48 4.19 -21.86
N PRO A 57 1.83 4.09 -21.86
CA PRO A 57 2.46 2.79 -21.98
C PRO A 57 2.34 2.03 -20.65
N PRO A 58 2.24 0.69 -20.68
CA PRO A 58 2.35 -0.12 -19.48
C PRO A 58 3.64 0.19 -18.71
N LEU A 59 3.61 0.09 -17.39
CA LEU A 59 4.78 0.42 -16.56
C LEU A 59 6.02 -0.40 -16.94
N ALA A 60 5.84 -1.68 -17.23
CA ALA A 60 6.91 -2.57 -17.63
C ALA A 60 7.67 -2.08 -18.89
N GLU A 61 7.00 -1.36 -19.78
CA GLU A 61 7.60 -0.79 -20.99
C GLU A 61 8.37 0.51 -20.73
N GLN A 62 8.17 1.13 -19.57
CA GLN A 62 8.83 2.39 -19.21
C GLN A 62 10.22 2.19 -18.59
N HIS A 63 10.55 0.98 -18.14
CA HIS A 63 11.84 0.61 -17.55
C HIS A 63 12.35 1.59 -16.48
N ILE A 64 11.46 1.99 -15.59
CA ILE A 64 11.76 2.97 -14.55
C ILE A 64 12.80 2.40 -13.59
N ARG A 65 13.78 3.22 -13.24
CA ARG A 65 14.78 2.94 -12.21
C ARG A 65 15.01 4.20 -11.40
N CYS A 66 14.82 4.09 -10.09
CA CYS A 66 15.03 5.21 -9.17
C CYS A 66 15.43 4.72 -7.77
N THR A 67 15.69 5.63 -6.85
CA THR A 67 16.04 5.31 -5.47
C THR A 67 15.24 6.13 -4.47
N LEU A 68 15.05 5.55 -3.29
CA LEU A 68 14.49 6.18 -2.10
C LEU A 68 15.46 6.00 -0.92
N GLN A 69 15.36 6.87 0.08
CA GLN A 69 16.22 6.85 1.28
C GLN A 69 15.35 6.66 2.52
N PRO A 70 15.05 5.42 2.95
CA PRO A 70 14.16 5.18 4.09
C PRO A 70 14.78 5.57 5.44
N ALA A 71 16.09 5.49 5.56
CA ALA A 71 16.84 5.93 6.73
C ALA A 71 18.31 6.22 6.36
N ALA A 72 19.05 6.82 7.28
CA ALA A 72 20.46 7.09 7.08
C ALA A 72 21.25 5.79 6.78
N GLY A 73 22.06 5.81 5.73
CA GLY A 73 22.86 4.64 5.30
C GLY A 73 22.08 3.53 4.61
N LEU A 74 20.77 3.69 4.38
CA LEU A 74 19.93 2.76 3.64
C LEU A 74 19.50 3.37 2.31
N THR A 75 19.54 2.58 1.27
CA THR A 75 19.02 2.93 -0.06
C THR A 75 18.04 1.88 -0.51
N LEU A 76 16.84 2.28 -0.93
CA LEU A 76 15.86 1.42 -1.57
C LEU A 76 15.92 1.65 -3.07
N ALA A 77 16.53 0.72 -3.81
CA ALA A 77 16.50 0.72 -5.26
C ALA A 77 15.14 0.22 -5.75
N VAL A 78 14.55 0.95 -6.68
CA VAL A 78 13.21 0.71 -7.23
C VAL A 78 13.32 0.49 -8.73
N SER A 79 12.66 -0.55 -9.23
CA SER A 79 12.52 -0.82 -10.66
C SER A 79 11.11 -1.26 -11.02
N SER A 80 10.73 -1.08 -12.30
CA SER A 80 9.36 -1.36 -12.78
C SER A 80 9.28 -2.53 -13.78
N ASP A 81 10.19 -3.47 -13.74
CA ASP A 81 10.29 -4.52 -14.75
C ASP A 81 10.14 -5.93 -14.15
N PRO A 82 9.04 -6.66 -14.40
CA PRO A 82 7.77 -6.28 -15.07
C PRO A 82 6.75 -5.64 -14.11
N SER A 83 7.03 -5.60 -12.83
CA SER A 83 6.23 -4.99 -11.76
C SER A 83 7.13 -4.17 -10.85
N TRP A 84 6.58 -3.47 -9.88
CA TRP A 84 7.42 -2.80 -8.91
C TRP A 84 8.27 -3.80 -8.14
N SER A 85 9.59 -3.67 -8.26
CA SER A 85 10.60 -4.48 -7.58
C SER A 85 11.49 -3.57 -6.75
N PHE A 86 11.77 -4.00 -5.54
CA PHE A 86 12.47 -3.23 -4.52
C PHE A 86 13.67 -4.01 -4.00
N GLU A 87 14.79 -3.33 -3.88
CA GLU A 87 16.00 -3.86 -3.27
C GLU A 87 16.51 -2.89 -2.22
N LEU A 88 16.36 -3.26 -0.94
CA LEU A 88 16.89 -2.50 0.18
C LEU A 88 18.37 -2.82 0.36
N GLN A 89 19.19 -1.80 0.40
CA GLN A 89 20.64 -1.91 0.49
C GLN A 89 21.17 -1.14 1.68
N ARG A 90 22.16 -1.73 2.36
CA ARG A 90 22.99 -1.08 3.37
C ARG A 90 24.44 -1.08 2.90
N ALA A 91 25.03 0.11 2.72
CA ALA A 91 26.41 0.27 2.21
C ALA A 91 26.66 -0.53 0.91
N GLY A 92 25.68 -0.57 0.00
CA GLY A 92 25.78 -1.30 -1.28
C GLY A 92 25.51 -2.81 -1.19
N THR A 93 25.30 -3.35 0.00
CA THR A 93 24.91 -4.77 0.18
C THR A 93 23.42 -4.89 0.31
N THR A 94 22.80 -5.76 -0.49
CA THR A 94 21.36 -6.05 -0.41
C THR A 94 21.03 -6.74 0.89
N VAL A 95 20.07 -6.18 1.64
CA VAL A 95 19.54 -6.74 2.89
C VAL A 95 18.14 -7.31 2.72
N GLN A 96 17.35 -6.79 1.76
CA GLN A 96 16.01 -7.30 1.46
C GLN A 96 15.67 -7.12 -0.01
N ARG A 97 14.90 -8.06 -0.59
CA ARG A 97 14.22 -7.92 -1.89
C ARG A 97 12.75 -8.25 -1.74
N PHE A 98 11.89 -7.45 -2.37
CA PHE A 98 10.44 -7.67 -2.40
C PHE A 98 9.82 -7.06 -3.65
N THR A 99 8.58 -7.41 -3.92
CA THR A 99 7.83 -6.92 -5.09
C THR A 99 6.41 -6.52 -4.69
N GLU A 100 5.87 -5.50 -5.36
CA GLU A 100 4.43 -5.20 -5.31
C GLU A 100 3.85 -5.44 -6.69
N ILE A 101 2.92 -6.41 -6.76
CA ILE A 101 2.23 -6.76 -7.99
C ILE A 101 1.03 -5.83 -8.12
N THR A 102 0.95 -5.11 -9.21
CA THR A 102 -0.19 -4.25 -9.53
C THR A 102 -0.52 -4.36 -11.01
N ASP A 103 -1.76 -4.68 -11.30
CA ASP A 103 -2.33 -4.77 -12.65
C ASP A 103 -2.72 -3.39 -13.22
N LYS A 104 -2.70 -2.36 -12.37
CA LYS A 104 -3.07 -0.97 -12.72
C LYS A 104 -1.88 -0.02 -12.82
N ILE A 105 -0.70 -0.55 -12.95
CA ILE A 105 0.54 0.19 -13.13
C ILE A 105 0.46 1.02 -14.43
N GLY A 106 0.87 2.28 -14.37
CA GLY A 106 0.78 3.20 -15.51
C GLY A 106 -0.42 4.15 -15.47
N GLN A 107 -1.39 3.92 -14.55
CA GLN A 107 -2.51 4.87 -14.36
C GLN A 107 -2.28 5.87 -13.22
N SER A 108 -1.25 5.70 -12.40
CA SER A 108 -1.01 6.55 -11.24
C SER A 108 -0.23 7.82 -11.57
N GLY A 109 0.64 7.79 -12.56
CA GLY A 109 1.58 8.89 -12.85
C GLY A 109 2.61 9.14 -11.74
N VAL A 110 2.72 8.26 -10.74
CA VAL A 110 3.49 8.45 -9.51
C VAL A 110 4.37 7.25 -9.23
N ALA A 111 5.66 7.49 -9.09
CA ALA A 111 6.60 6.49 -8.59
C ALA A 111 6.34 6.16 -7.11
N PRO A 112 6.79 5.01 -6.63
CA PRO A 112 6.78 4.70 -5.21
C PRO A 112 7.40 5.82 -4.38
N LEU A 113 6.84 6.10 -3.21
CA LEU A 113 7.26 7.20 -2.35
C LEU A 113 7.33 6.78 -0.88
N LEU A 114 8.10 7.51 -0.10
CA LEU A 114 8.14 7.36 1.34
C LEU A 114 7.27 8.43 2.00
N ALA A 115 6.48 8.04 3.00
CA ALA A 115 5.62 8.93 3.76
C ALA A 115 5.60 8.53 5.24
N ASP A 116 5.77 9.51 6.11
CA ASP A 116 5.53 9.37 7.54
C ASP A 116 4.03 9.47 7.80
N LEU A 117 3.34 8.34 7.86
CA LEU A 117 1.89 8.27 7.96
C LEU A 117 1.39 8.66 9.36
N ASP A 118 2.05 8.17 10.39
CA ASP A 118 1.63 8.28 11.79
C ASP A 118 2.33 9.39 12.60
N GLY A 119 3.35 10.03 12.02
CA GLY A 119 4.09 11.11 12.66
C GLY A 119 5.21 10.67 13.58
N THR A 120 5.61 9.42 13.51
CA THR A 120 6.72 8.85 14.30
C THR A 120 8.10 9.21 13.74
N GLY A 121 8.16 9.74 12.53
CA GLY A 121 9.40 9.97 11.79
C GLY A 121 9.93 8.72 11.07
N ILE A 122 9.25 7.58 11.21
CA ILE A 122 9.58 6.33 10.51
C ILE A 122 8.73 6.27 9.23
N PRO A 123 9.34 6.32 8.03
CA PRO A 123 8.57 6.35 6.80
C PRO A 123 8.02 4.98 6.43
N SER A 124 6.80 4.94 5.92
CA SER A 124 6.27 3.80 5.17
C SER A 124 6.52 4.00 3.68
N LEU A 125 6.71 2.90 2.94
CA LEU A 125 6.73 2.92 1.48
C LEU A 125 5.29 2.81 0.97
N LEU A 126 4.91 3.74 0.12
CA LEU A 126 3.62 3.75 -0.57
C LEU A 126 3.83 3.43 -2.04
N VAL A 127 3.09 2.45 -2.53
CA VAL A 127 3.06 2.07 -3.94
C VAL A 127 1.68 2.33 -4.48
N VAL A 128 1.56 3.35 -5.34
CA VAL A 128 0.28 3.74 -5.92
C VAL A 128 -0.12 2.74 -7.00
N ASN A 129 -1.26 2.08 -6.80
CA ASN A 129 -1.74 0.98 -7.66
C ASN A 129 -2.76 1.45 -8.72
N GLY A 130 -3.02 2.74 -8.81
CA GLY A 130 -3.95 3.29 -9.79
C GLY A 130 -4.51 4.64 -9.37
N ARG A 131 -5.55 5.07 -10.07
CA ARG A 131 -6.27 6.31 -9.77
C ARG A 131 -7.76 6.10 -9.90
N GLY A 132 -8.52 6.42 -8.86
CA GLY A 132 -9.98 6.40 -8.90
C GLY A 132 -10.54 7.51 -9.78
N GLY A 133 -11.79 7.36 -10.23
CA GLY A 133 -12.47 8.34 -11.08
C GLY A 133 -12.61 9.74 -10.46
N THR A 134 -12.57 9.85 -9.14
CA THR A 134 -12.60 11.10 -8.36
C THR A 134 -11.20 11.60 -7.96
N GLY A 135 -10.14 10.95 -8.43
CA GLY A 135 -8.74 11.33 -8.18
C GLY A 135 -8.11 10.70 -6.94
N GLY A 136 -8.85 9.97 -6.11
CA GLY A 136 -8.28 9.18 -5.03
C GLY A 136 -7.40 8.04 -5.56
N GLU A 137 -6.36 7.68 -4.83
CA GLU A 137 -5.37 6.69 -5.23
C GLU A 137 -5.42 5.48 -4.28
N PRO A 138 -5.63 4.24 -4.80
CA PRO A 138 -5.33 3.04 -4.03
C PRO A 138 -3.81 2.91 -3.90
N MET A 139 -3.34 2.69 -2.68
CA MET A 139 -1.92 2.59 -2.37
C MET A 139 -1.66 1.36 -1.50
N ALA A 140 -0.75 0.50 -1.95
CA ALA A 140 -0.17 -0.51 -1.08
C ALA A 140 0.78 0.16 -0.08
N VAL A 141 0.71 -0.28 1.17
CA VAL A 141 1.52 0.25 2.28
C VAL A 141 2.49 -0.83 2.73
N TRP A 142 3.77 -0.49 2.71
CA TRP A 142 4.84 -1.29 3.27
C TRP A 142 5.42 -0.55 4.46
N LYS A 143 5.22 -1.09 5.65
CA LYS A 143 5.75 -0.54 6.89
C LYS A 143 7.25 -0.81 6.98
N PHE A 144 8.03 0.21 7.28
CA PHE A 144 9.45 0.04 7.56
C PHE A 144 9.67 -0.30 9.03
N ASN A 145 10.37 -1.40 9.30
CA ASN A 145 10.86 -1.77 10.61
C ASN A 145 12.36 -1.43 10.69
N PRO A 146 12.74 -0.36 11.41
CA PRO A 146 14.14 0.05 11.49
C PRO A 146 15.02 -0.92 12.29
N GLU A 147 14.46 -1.65 13.26
CA GLU A 147 15.19 -2.60 14.09
C GLU A 147 15.64 -3.82 13.27
N GLU A 148 14.76 -4.36 12.46
CA GLU A 148 15.04 -5.51 11.58
C GLU A 148 15.59 -5.08 10.21
N THR A 149 15.51 -3.79 9.91
CA THR A 149 15.93 -3.22 8.61
C THR A 149 15.19 -3.87 7.46
N GLU A 150 13.86 -3.89 7.55
CA GLU A 150 13.02 -4.49 6.53
C GLU A 150 11.73 -3.71 6.29
N PHE A 151 11.12 -3.94 5.14
CA PHE A 151 9.77 -3.53 4.81
C PHE A 151 8.82 -4.73 4.88
N VAL A 152 7.71 -4.58 5.60
CA VAL A 152 6.64 -5.57 5.67
C VAL A 152 5.38 -5.01 5.02
N ARG A 153 4.74 -5.79 4.15
CA ARG A 153 3.48 -5.36 3.52
C ARG A 153 2.38 -5.31 4.58
N ALA A 154 1.94 -4.11 4.90
CA ALA A 154 1.00 -3.85 5.99
C ALA A 154 -0.47 -3.86 5.56
N GLY A 155 -0.75 -3.58 4.28
CA GLY A 155 -2.12 -3.48 3.77
C GLY A 155 -2.27 -2.47 2.65
N GLU A 156 -3.47 -1.90 2.53
CA GLU A 156 -3.80 -0.90 1.51
C GLU A 156 -4.56 0.27 2.12
N ILE A 157 -4.35 1.45 1.56
CA ILE A 157 -5.10 2.67 1.87
C ILE A 157 -5.66 3.27 0.59
N PHE A 158 -6.71 4.07 0.70
CA PHE A 158 -7.30 4.76 -0.44
C PHE A 158 -7.58 6.22 -0.10
N GLY A 159 -7.15 7.15 -0.96
CA GLY A 159 -7.43 8.57 -0.81
C GLY A 159 -6.42 9.46 -1.50
N PHE A 160 -6.44 10.74 -1.16
CA PHE A 160 -5.44 11.70 -1.57
C PHE A 160 -4.21 11.61 -0.66
N ARG A 161 -3.03 11.90 -1.19
CA ARG A 161 -1.76 11.89 -0.45
C ARG A 161 -1.63 13.08 0.52
N HIS A 162 -2.66 13.30 1.30
CA HIS A 162 -2.70 14.24 2.41
C HIS A 162 -3.14 13.48 3.65
N TYR A 163 -2.27 13.40 4.64
CA TYR A 163 -2.48 12.55 5.82
C TYR A 163 -2.97 13.37 6.99
N TYR A 164 -4.10 12.97 7.55
CA TYR A 164 -4.67 13.54 8.76
C TYR A 164 -4.29 12.68 9.95
N ARG A 165 -4.09 13.31 11.09
CA ARG A 165 -3.79 12.63 12.34
C ARG A 165 -4.79 13.03 13.40
N SER A 166 -5.34 12.04 14.09
CA SER A 166 -6.20 12.26 15.23
C SER A 166 -5.36 12.49 16.49
N THR A 167 -5.99 13.05 17.51
CA THR A 167 -5.34 13.26 18.82
C THR A 167 -4.98 11.94 19.51
N GLU A 168 -5.60 10.83 19.11
CA GLU A 168 -5.38 9.49 19.65
C GLU A 168 -4.28 8.70 18.90
N GLY A 169 -3.60 9.34 17.94
CA GLY A 169 -2.56 8.70 17.16
C GLY A 169 -3.06 7.86 15.98
N LEU A 170 -4.36 7.94 15.63
CA LEU A 170 -4.85 7.40 14.38
C LEU A 170 -4.41 8.32 13.23
N PHE A 171 -4.15 7.73 12.08
CA PHE A 171 -3.80 8.48 10.86
C PHE A 171 -4.69 8.03 9.70
N GLY A 172 -4.90 8.90 8.73
CA GLY A 172 -5.78 8.56 7.62
C GLY A 172 -5.79 9.54 6.48
N LEU A 173 -6.62 9.22 5.50
CA LEU A 173 -6.73 9.94 4.24
C LEU A 173 -8.18 10.29 3.96
N TYR A 174 -8.34 11.36 3.21
CA TYR A 174 -9.62 11.75 2.63
C TYR A 174 -9.69 11.27 1.18
N ALA A 175 -10.85 10.78 0.78
CA ALA A 175 -11.17 10.45 -0.59
C ALA A 175 -12.52 11.06 -1.00
N HIS A 176 -12.61 11.62 -2.20
CA HIS A 176 -13.89 12.06 -2.73
C HIS A 176 -14.79 10.86 -3.07
N SER A 177 -16.06 10.96 -2.69
CA SER A 177 -17.16 10.13 -3.21
C SER A 177 -18.02 10.89 -4.21
N GLY A 178 -17.88 12.22 -4.29
CA GLY A 178 -18.54 13.14 -5.21
C GLY A 178 -17.98 14.54 -5.08
N ALA A 179 -18.49 15.51 -5.85
CA ALA A 179 -17.96 16.87 -5.92
C ALA A 179 -17.98 17.59 -4.55
N GLY A 180 -18.99 17.35 -3.73
CA GLY A 180 -19.12 17.97 -2.41
C GLY A 180 -19.18 16.95 -1.26
N ALA A 181 -18.80 15.69 -1.51
CA ALA A 181 -18.85 14.62 -0.53
C ALA A 181 -17.62 13.72 -0.61
N GLY A 182 -17.30 13.06 0.50
CA GLY A 182 -16.19 12.14 0.58
C GLY A 182 -16.22 11.29 1.84
N VAL A 183 -15.18 10.49 1.96
CA VAL A 183 -14.95 9.64 3.12
C VAL A 183 -13.57 9.91 3.69
N VAL A 184 -13.45 9.78 5.01
CA VAL A 184 -12.16 9.73 5.68
C VAL A 184 -12.05 8.39 6.39
N THR A 185 -11.01 7.64 6.08
CA THR A 185 -10.67 6.41 6.80
C THR A 185 -9.49 6.69 7.70
N LEU A 186 -9.64 6.42 9.01
CA LEU A 186 -8.55 6.48 9.97
C LEU A 186 -8.08 5.07 10.32
N TYR A 187 -6.78 4.91 10.36
CA TYR A 187 -6.07 3.64 10.57
C TYR A 187 -5.23 3.70 11.84
N ARG A 188 -4.89 2.53 12.35
CA ARG A 188 -3.81 2.33 13.33
C ARG A 188 -2.91 1.19 12.88
N TRP A 189 -1.72 1.13 13.44
CA TRP A 189 -0.90 -0.07 13.37
C TRP A 189 -1.37 -1.12 14.38
N ASP A 190 -1.40 -2.37 13.96
CA ASP A 190 -1.56 -3.55 14.81
C ASP A 190 -0.42 -4.51 14.46
N GLY A 191 0.67 -4.42 15.22
CA GLY A 191 1.95 -4.98 14.80
C GLY A 191 2.40 -4.39 13.46
N ASP A 192 2.57 -5.26 12.47
CA ASP A 192 2.96 -4.85 11.11
C ASP A 192 1.76 -4.69 10.16
N SER A 193 0.56 -4.86 10.66
CA SER A 193 -0.66 -4.73 9.87
C SER A 193 -1.30 -3.36 10.04
N LEU A 194 -1.94 -2.90 8.98
CA LEU A 194 -2.74 -1.70 8.95
C LEU A 194 -4.20 -2.05 9.20
N VAL A 195 -4.77 -1.51 10.28
CA VAL A 195 -6.17 -1.73 10.63
C VAL A 195 -6.95 -0.44 10.51
N ALA A 196 -8.00 -0.46 9.70
CA ALA A 196 -8.94 0.65 9.62
C ALA A 196 -9.86 0.64 10.87
N VAL A 197 -9.92 1.76 11.56
CA VAL A 197 -10.62 1.90 12.85
C VAL A 197 -11.87 2.76 12.71
N VAL A 198 -11.77 3.90 11.99
CA VAL A 198 -12.84 4.89 11.86
C VAL A 198 -13.09 5.17 10.39
N LEU A 199 -14.37 5.17 10.02
CA LEU A 199 -14.81 5.60 8.70
C LEU A 199 -15.83 6.72 8.87
N LEU A 200 -15.49 7.92 8.38
CA LEU A 200 -16.34 9.11 8.44
C LEU A 200 -16.87 9.43 7.06
N ASP A 201 -18.17 9.71 6.97
CA ASP A 201 -18.74 10.40 5.82
C ASP A 201 -18.64 11.90 6.05
N VAL A 202 -18.18 12.62 5.07
CA VAL A 202 -18.01 14.07 5.12
C VAL A 202 -18.58 14.73 3.86
N GLN A 203 -19.17 15.91 4.02
CA GLN A 203 -19.72 16.67 2.89
C GLN A 203 -19.70 18.17 3.15
N THR A 204 -19.85 18.97 2.09
CA THR A 204 -20.10 20.40 2.24
C THR A 204 -21.52 20.65 2.74
N PRO A 205 -21.82 21.76 3.48
CA PRO A 205 -23.15 22.07 3.96
C PRO A 205 -24.21 22.18 2.85
N ASP A 206 -23.80 22.64 1.67
CA ASP A 206 -24.69 22.82 0.51
C ASP A 206 -24.89 21.55 -0.29
N TRP A 207 -24.18 20.47 0.04
CA TRP A 207 -24.33 19.18 -0.59
C TRP A 207 -25.54 18.47 -0.02
N THR A 208 -26.68 18.66 -0.65
CA THR A 208 -27.90 17.90 -0.32
C THR A 208 -27.86 16.56 -1.00
N VAL A 209 -27.24 15.57 -0.37
CA VAL A 209 -27.59 14.18 -0.70
C VAL A 209 -29.05 14.03 -0.26
N GLN A 210 -29.94 13.68 -1.19
CA GLN A 210 -31.28 13.18 -0.86
C GLN A 210 -31.11 11.80 -0.21
N SER A 211 -30.50 11.79 0.94
CA SER A 211 -30.36 10.60 1.76
C SER A 211 -31.71 10.38 2.42
N THR A 212 -32.36 9.31 2.07
CA THR A 212 -33.48 8.74 2.86
C THR A 212 -33.01 8.29 4.26
N ASP A 213 -31.71 8.38 4.50
CA ASP A 213 -31.03 8.01 5.71
C ASP A 213 -31.14 9.11 6.77
N LYS A 214 -31.73 8.77 7.91
CA LYS A 214 -31.89 9.65 9.09
C LYS A 214 -30.57 9.80 9.87
N ARG A 215 -29.42 9.93 9.19
CA ARG A 215 -28.13 10.18 9.85
C ARG A 215 -28.12 11.54 10.53
N VAL A 216 -27.57 11.58 11.73
CA VAL A 216 -27.28 12.85 12.40
C VAL A 216 -25.93 13.35 11.89
N TRP A 217 -25.95 14.46 11.17
CA TRP A 217 -24.77 15.14 10.68
C TRP A 217 -24.31 16.20 11.67
N LEU A 218 -23.06 16.14 12.05
CA LEU A 218 -22.42 17.13 12.91
C LEU A 218 -21.70 18.17 12.05
N ARG A 219 -21.81 19.44 12.42
CA ARG A 219 -21.16 20.52 11.68
C ARG A 219 -19.85 20.92 12.35
N ASN A 220 -18.75 20.84 11.59
CA ASN A 220 -17.44 21.37 11.95
C ASN A 220 -17.00 22.38 10.90
N LYS A 221 -17.19 23.70 11.17
CA LYS A 221 -16.96 24.79 10.20
C LYS A 221 -17.77 24.58 8.91
N ASN A 222 -17.06 24.37 7.78
CA ASN A 222 -17.65 24.17 6.45
C ASN A 222 -17.79 22.69 6.09
N VAL A 223 -17.72 21.80 7.07
CA VAL A 223 -17.83 20.36 6.87
C VAL A 223 -19.00 19.82 7.69
N MET A 224 -19.88 19.09 7.03
CA MET A 224 -20.84 18.20 7.69
C MET A 224 -20.19 16.81 7.77
N CYS A 225 -20.24 16.18 8.93
CA CYS A 225 -19.56 14.93 9.21
C CYS A 225 -20.45 14.00 10.02
N THR A 226 -20.37 12.72 9.74
CA THR A 226 -21.01 11.65 10.51
C THR A 226 -20.16 10.38 10.46
N LEU A 227 -20.37 9.47 11.40
CA LEU A 227 -19.80 8.13 11.32
C LEU A 227 -20.47 7.36 10.19
N ASN A 228 -19.70 6.69 9.35
CA ASN A 228 -20.25 5.85 8.28
C ASN A 228 -21.11 4.73 8.86
N LYS A 229 -22.26 4.49 8.26
CA LYS A 229 -23.23 3.47 8.66
C LYS A 229 -23.58 2.51 7.53
N ASP A 230 -22.87 2.57 6.42
CA ASP A 230 -23.13 1.69 5.30
C ASP A 230 -22.65 0.28 5.61
N ASP A 231 -23.51 -0.69 5.34
CA ASP A 231 -23.22 -2.12 5.52
C ASP A 231 -22.97 -2.78 4.15
N TYR A 232 -21.97 -2.23 3.44
CA TYR A 232 -21.56 -2.77 2.15
C TYR A 232 -20.04 -3.02 2.11
N PRO A 233 -19.63 -4.26 1.86
CA PRO A 233 -20.43 -5.48 1.74
C PRO A 233 -21.15 -5.84 3.03
N ALA A 234 -22.22 -6.64 2.98
CA ALA A 234 -23.02 -7.01 4.15
C ALA A 234 -22.15 -7.56 5.29
N GLY A 235 -22.38 -7.06 6.50
CA GLY A 235 -21.57 -7.38 7.70
C GLY A 235 -20.39 -6.43 7.93
N SER A 236 -20.05 -5.55 6.99
CA SER A 236 -18.94 -4.59 7.13
C SER A 236 -19.18 -3.63 8.30
N LEU A 237 -20.41 -3.17 8.49
CA LEU A 237 -20.74 -2.26 9.60
C LEU A 237 -20.49 -2.90 10.98
N ALA A 238 -20.80 -4.19 11.13
CA ALA A 238 -20.52 -4.90 12.38
C ALA A 238 -19.01 -5.04 12.62
N ALA A 239 -18.24 -5.34 11.57
CA ALA A 239 -16.79 -5.41 11.63
C ALA A 239 -16.17 -4.06 12.00
N TRP A 240 -16.62 -2.97 11.38
CA TRP A 240 -16.18 -1.60 11.70
C TRP A 240 -16.44 -1.24 13.17
N ARG A 241 -17.64 -1.52 13.68
CA ARG A 241 -17.98 -1.28 15.10
C ARG A 241 -17.10 -2.09 16.06
N ALA A 242 -16.80 -3.33 15.70
CA ALA A 242 -15.89 -4.16 16.50
C ALA A 242 -14.49 -3.58 16.54
N GLN A 243 -13.95 -3.12 15.40
CA GLN A 243 -12.63 -2.46 15.34
C GLN A 243 -12.59 -1.16 16.13
N LEU A 244 -13.65 -0.34 16.03
CA LEU A 244 -13.77 0.89 16.79
C LEU A 244 -13.78 0.61 18.32
N THR A 245 -14.54 -0.38 18.74
CA THR A 245 -14.59 -0.81 20.17
C THR A 245 -13.24 -1.39 20.61
N ALA A 246 -12.60 -2.22 19.80
CA ALA A 246 -11.27 -2.78 20.08
C ALA A 246 -10.18 -1.70 20.18
N ALA A 247 -10.38 -0.57 19.51
CA ALA A 247 -9.53 0.60 19.63
C ALA A 247 -9.85 1.49 20.87
N GLY A 248 -10.83 1.10 21.69
CA GLY A 248 -11.20 1.80 22.92
C GLY A 248 -12.25 2.91 22.75
N PHE A 249 -12.91 2.99 21.60
CA PHE A 249 -13.93 4.02 21.33
C PHE A 249 -15.34 3.43 21.45
N ASP A 250 -16.25 4.22 22.05
CA ASP A 250 -17.66 3.88 22.08
C ASP A 250 -18.31 4.27 20.74
N PRO A 251 -18.89 3.32 20.00
CA PRO A 251 -19.57 3.59 18.73
C PRO A 251 -20.73 4.61 18.85
N ALA A 252 -21.31 4.79 20.04
CA ALA A 252 -22.39 5.75 20.27
C ALA A 252 -21.91 7.21 20.26
N THR A 253 -20.69 7.47 20.73
CA THR A 253 -20.10 8.81 20.85
C THR A 253 -18.99 9.09 19.83
N ALA A 254 -18.53 8.08 19.11
CA ALA A 254 -17.42 8.20 18.18
C ALA A 254 -17.65 9.26 17.08
N ALA A 255 -18.88 9.43 16.62
CA ALA A 255 -19.19 10.46 15.63
C ALA A 255 -18.86 11.86 16.17
N GLU A 256 -19.30 12.20 17.39
CA GLU A 256 -19.01 13.48 18.01
C GLU A 256 -17.51 13.65 18.24
N HIS A 257 -16.86 12.61 18.76
CA HIS A 257 -15.42 12.61 19.04
C HIS A 257 -14.57 12.90 17.80
N PHE A 258 -14.77 12.17 16.69
CA PHE A 258 -13.95 12.29 15.51
C PHE A 258 -14.36 13.44 14.60
N CYS A 259 -15.65 13.69 14.40
CA CYS A 259 -16.13 14.77 13.54
C CYS A 259 -15.76 16.17 14.07
N MET A 260 -15.60 16.32 15.39
CA MET A 260 -15.27 17.61 15.98
C MET A 260 -13.76 17.90 16.06
N GLN A 261 -12.91 17.00 15.57
CA GLN A 261 -11.47 17.23 15.53
C GLN A 261 -11.11 18.39 14.58
N PRO A 262 -10.07 19.19 14.90
CA PRO A 262 -9.74 20.41 14.13
C PRO A 262 -9.46 20.18 12.65
N TRP A 263 -8.84 19.06 12.30
CA TRP A 263 -8.48 18.72 10.92
C TRP A 263 -9.71 18.48 10.03
N VAL A 264 -10.82 17.96 10.60
CA VAL A 264 -12.07 17.74 9.84
C VAL A 264 -12.58 19.03 9.23
N GLY A 265 -12.58 20.12 10.00
CA GLY A 265 -13.00 21.44 9.53
C GLY A 265 -12.11 22.07 8.45
N THR A 266 -11.09 21.36 7.98
CA THR A 266 -10.17 21.80 6.90
C THR A 266 -10.34 21.07 5.58
N LEU A 267 -11.18 20.02 5.53
CA LEU A 267 -11.32 19.13 4.38
C LEU A 267 -11.81 19.83 3.10
N TYR A 268 -12.66 20.83 3.23
CA TYR A 268 -13.22 21.62 2.12
C TYR A 268 -12.82 23.10 2.27
N ARG A 269 -11.55 23.39 2.05
CA ARG A 269 -11.01 24.76 2.02
C ARG A 269 -10.73 25.22 0.60
#